data_d855998648083310d7dac0f8405c678b
#
_entry.id   d855998648083310d7dac0f8405c678b
#
_cell.length_a   1.000
_cell.length_b   1.000
_cell.length_c   1.000
_cell.angle_alpha   90.00
_cell.angle_beta   90.00
_cell.angle_gamma   90.00
#
_symmetry.space_group_name_H-M   'P 1'
#
loop_
_entity.id
_entity.type
_entity.pdbx_description
1 polymer ?
#
loop_
_entity_poly.entity_id
_entity_poly.type
_entity_poly.pdbx_seq_one_letter_code
_entity_poly.pdbx_strand_id
1 'polypeptide(L)'
;MKKAMLMAAALLVAVTSFAQVQIGAGYVNSSDRTKISNDAEVSTAASNGVYAGLGVTLPLAGDLAVTPGVYYMFLTSHNGRSVANGILSASGDLQEHYVNVPIYFNYGAELVPNFRLFFFGGPTFSAGLISKTVLSASILGFSANTSIDNYKDVSGYGRFDVMLGGGMGVDLGKRLRLTVGYDFGMMNRYTEGNGIIRHRNQLHGGLAFLF
;
A
#
# COMPACT_ATOMS: atom_id res chain seq x y z
N MET A 1 -22.54 -8.01 -25.32
CA MET A 1 -22.35 -7.99 -23.87
C MET A 1 -22.50 -9.39 -23.23
N LYS A 2 -23.58 -10.16 -23.44
CA LYS A 2 -23.78 -11.51 -22.85
C LYS A 2 -22.66 -12.52 -23.18
N LYS A 3 -22.15 -12.54 -24.44
CA LYS A 3 -21.05 -13.43 -24.86
C LYS A 3 -19.71 -13.09 -24.19
N ALA A 4 -19.43 -11.80 -23.97
CA ALA A 4 -18.23 -11.36 -23.26
C ALA A 4 -18.27 -11.71 -21.76
N MET A 5 -19.46 -11.60 -21.13
CA MET A 5 -19.66 -12.05 -19.75
C MET A 5 -19.53 -13.56 -19.60
N LEU A 6 -20.06 -14.35 -20.56
CA LEU A 6 -19.91 -15.81 -20.56
C LEU A 6 -18.46 -16.24 -20.77
N MET A 7 -17.72 -15.57 -21.65
CA MET A 7 -16.28 -15.82 -21.84
C MET A 7 -15.49 -15.44 -20.60
N ALA A 8 -15.78 -14.30 -19.96
CA ALA A 8 -15.14 -13.90 -18.71
C ALA A 8 -15.46 -14.88 -17.56
N ALA A 9 -16.71 -15.35 -17.46
CA ALA A 9 -17.09 -16.37 -16.49
C ALA A 9 -16.43 -17.71 -16.74
N ALA A 10 -16.34 -18.16 -17.99
CA ALA A 10 -15.66 -19.41 -18.37
C ALA A 10 -14.14 -19.32 -18.12
N LEU A 11 -13.51 -18.16 -18.38
CA LEU A 11 -12.11 -17.91 -18.04
C LEU A 11 -11.90 -17.96 -16.52
N LEU A 12 -12.79 -17.33 -15.74
CA LEU A 12 -12.75 -17.37 -14.28
C LEU A 12 -12.85 -18.82 -13.75
N VAL A 13 -13.74 -19.64 -14.29
CA VAL A 13 -13.91 -21.04 -13.88
C VAL A 13 -12.72 -21.89 -14.29
N ALA A 14 -12.14 -21.70 -15.49
CA ALA A 14 -10.94 -22.42 -15.94
C ALA A 14 -9.71 -22.07 -15.09
N VAL A 15 -9.59 -20.82 -14.66
CA VAL A 15 -8.51 -20.33 -13.80
C VAL A 15 -8.59 -20.93 -12.39
N THR A 16 -9.78 -21.15 -11.84
CA THR A 16 -9.95 -21.67 -10.47
C THR A 16 -9.49 -23.13 -10.31
N SER A 17 -9.37 -23.90 -11.41
CA SER A 17 -8.90 -25.30 -11.34
C SER A 17 -7.38 -25.42 -11.05
N PHE A 18 -6.61 -24.35 -11.31
CA PHE A 18 -5.16 -24.32 -11.10
C PHE A 18 -4.72 -23.14 -10.20
N ALA A 19 -5.65 -22.32 -9.78
CA ALA A 19 -5.38 -21.11 -9.02
C ALA A 19 -5.38 -21.40 -7.52
N GLN A 20 -4.38 -20.90 -6.83
CA GLN A 20 -4.33 -20.91 -5.38
C GLN A 20 -4.83 -19.58 -4.84
N VAL A 21 -5.96 -19.60 -4.14
CA VAL A 21 -6.51 -18.41 -3.48
C VAL A 21 -5.75 -18.14 -2.20
N GLN A 22 -5.51 -16.88 -1.88
CA GLN A 22 -4.89 -16.48 -0.62
C GLN A 22 -5.68 -15.37 0.06
N ILE A 23 -5.77 -15.45 1.37
CA ILE A 23 -6.26 -14.38 2.24
C ILE A 23 -5.07 -13.91 3.06
N GLY A 24 -4.75 -12.63 2.99
CA GLY A 24 -3.56 -12.09 3.62
C GLY A 24 -3.81 -10.81 4.39
N ALA A 25 -2.98 -10.59 5.40
CA ALA A 25 -2.92 -9.37 6.17
C ALA A 25 -1.47 -9.06 6.56
N GLY A 26 -1.17 -7.80 6.80
CA GLY A 26 0.18 -7.41 7.16
C GLY A 26 0.29 -5.98 7.66
N TYR A 27 1.52 -5.63 7.95
CA TYR A 27 1.94 -4.29 8.34
C TYR A 27 2.59 -3.56 7.18
N VAL A 28 2.39 -2.26 7.14
CA VAL A 28 3.00 -1.38 6.15
C VAL A 28 3.56 -0.12 6.83
N ASN A 29 4.78 0.23 6.46
CA ASN A 29 5.37 1.53 6.74
C ASN A 29 5.47 2.29 5.41
N SER A 30 4.77 3.41 5.31
CA SER A 30 4.73 4.25 4.12
C SER A 30 5.52 5.51 4.37
N SER A 31 6.35 5.92 3.42
CA SER A 31 7.11 7.17 3.47
C SER A 31 6.83 8.02 2.25
N ASP A 32 6.37 9.25 2.48
CA ASP A 32 6.20 10.26 1.45
C ASP A 32 7.47 11.11 1.35
N ARG A 33 8.11 11.07 0.18
CA ARG A 33 9.27 11.92 -0.13
C ARG A 33 8.80 13.11 -0.93
N THR A 34 9.00 14.30 -0.38
CA THR A 34 8.67 15.56 -1.05
C THR A 34 9.94 16.27 -1.48
N LYS A 35 10.03 16.59 -2.78
CA LYS A 35 11.08 17.42 -3.37
C LYS A 35 10.46 18.72 -3.86
N ILE A 36 11.16 19.84 -3.63
CA ILE A 36 10.83 21.14 -4.24
C ILE A 36 11.84 21.41 -5.34
N SER A 37 11.41 22.12 -6.40
CA SER A 37 12.24 22.53 -7.53
C SER A 37 13.65 22.98 -7.07
N ASN A 38 14.70 22.39 -7.68
CA ASN A 38 16.14 22.50 -7.40
C ASN A 38 16.77 21.46 -6.49
N ASP A 39 16.29 20.20 -6.55
CA ASP A 39 16.92 19.01 -5.95
C ASP A 39 17.04 18.96 -4.41
N ALA A 40 16.50 19.90 -3.68
CA ALA A 40 16.44 19.82 -2.23
C ALA A 40 15.31 18.88 -1.79
N GLU A 41 15.65 17.76 -1.17
CA GLU A 41 14.69 16.93 -0.45
C GLU A 41 14.23 17.67 0.82
N VAL A 42 12.96 18.10 0.85
CA VAL A 42 12.49 19.03 1.89
C VAL A 42 11.87 18.31 3.08
N SER A 43 11.29 17.13 2.87
CA SER A 43 10.61 16.43 3.95
C SER A 43 10.37 14.95 3.60
N THR A 44 10.57 14.10 4.59
CA THR A 44 10.08 12.72 4.57
C THR A 44 9.08 12.55 5.70
N ALA A 45 7.82 12.30 5.36
CA ALA A 45 6.78 11.98 6.33
C ALA A 45 6.53 10.47 6.31
N ALA A 46 6.59 9.85 7.50
CA ALA A 46 6.31 8.43 7.64
C ALA A 46 4.92 8.18 8.21
N SER A 47 4.23 7.20 7.67
CA SER A 47 2.94 6.70 8.15
C SER A 47 3.04 5.20 8.36
N ASN A 48 2.40 4.71 9.40
CA ASN A 48 2.36 3.29 9.72
C ASN A 48 0.93 2.78 9.56
N GLY A 49 0.80 1.51 9.22
CA GLY A 49 -0.54 0.96 9.04
C GLY A 49 -0.58 -0.52 8.86
N VAL A 50 -1.77 -0.97 8.50
CA VAL A 50 -2.07 -2.37 8.25
C VAL A 50 -2.80 -2.52 6.94
N TYR A 51 -2.69 -3.69 6.34
CA TYR A 51 -3.46 -4.06 5.17
C TYR A 51 -4.04 -5.46 5.32
N ALA A 52 -5.15 -5.70 4.63
CA ALA A 52 -5.75 -7.03 4.52
C ALA A 52 -6.46 -7.15 3.17
N GLY A 53 -6.50 -8.38 2.63
CA GLY A 53 -7.14 -8.60 1.34
C GLY A 53 -7.01 -10.02 0.82
N LEU A 54 -7.30 -10.13 -0.46
CA LEU A 54 -7.36 -11.39 -1.20
C LEU A 54 -6.40 -11.33 -2.39
N GLY A 55 -5.84 -12.47 -2.72
CA GLY A 55 -5.05 -12.66 -3.93
C GLY A 55 -5.29 -14.04 -4.55
N VAL A 56 -4.90 -14.18 -5.79
CA VAL A 56 -4.99 -15.44 -6.52
C VAL A 56 -3.66 -15.69 -7.22
N THR A 57 -2.99 -16.78 -6.87
CA THR A 57 -1.75 -17.19 -7.53
C THR A 57 -2.07 -18.09 -8.71
N LEU A 58 -1.69 -17.65 -9.89
CA LEU A 58 -1.88 -18.33 -11.17
C LEU A 58 -0.53 -18.85 -11.66
N PRO A 59 -0.30 -20.16 -11.70
CA PRO A 59 0.92 -20.71 -12.28
C PRO A 59 0.97 -20.39 -13.78
N LEU A 60 2.14 -19.98 -14.28
CA LEU A 60 2.37 -19.67 -15.69
C LEU A 60 3.18 -20.78 -16.36
N ALA A 61 4.44 -20.94 -15.96
CA ALA A 61 5.33 -21.97 -16.51
C ALA A 61 6.42 -22.31 -15.49
N GLY A 62 6.62 -23.59 -15.21
CA GLY A 62 7.61 -24.04 -14.24
C GLY A 62 7.35 -23.42 -12.87
N ASP A 63 8.36 -22.74 -12.32
CA ASP A 63 8.31 -22.07 -11.03
C ASP A 63 7.80 -20.61 -11.09
N LEU A 64 7.40 -20.15 -12.28
CA LEU A 64 6.86 -18.80 -12.50
C LEU A 64 5.35 -18.78 -12.31
N ALA A 65 4.89 -17.83 -11.56
CA ALA A 65 3.46 -17.54 -11.34
C ALA A 65 3.18 -16.04 -11.37
N VAL A 66 1.92 -15.67 -11.56
CA VAL A 66 1.43 -14.30 -11.36
C VAL A 66 0.40 -14.28 -10.25
N THR A 67 0.48 -13.29 -9.37
CA THR A 67 -0.45 -13.14 -8.25
C THR A 67 -1.08 -11.74 -8.30
N PRO A 68 -2.22 -11.57 -9.01
CA PRO A 68 -3.08 -10.43 -8.81
C PRO A 68 -3.76 -10.50 -7.44
N GLY A 69 -4.03 -9.33 -6.86
CA GLY A 69 -4.73 -9.23 -5.59
C GLY A 69 -5.52 -7.93 -5.43
N VAL A 70 -6.35 -7.88 -4.40
CA VAL A 70 -7.05 -6.67 -3.95
C VAL A 70 -6.91 -6.58 -2.45
N TYR A 71 -6.31 -5.47 -1.98
CA TYR A 71 -6.02 -5.25 -0.57
C TYR A 71 -6.52 -3.88 -0.13
N TYR A 72 -7.23 -3.86 0.96
CA TYR A 72 -7.55 -2.64 1.68
C TYR A 72 -6.39 -2.30 2.62
N MET A 73 -5.99 -1.04 2.65
CA MET A 73 -4.89 -0.54 3.46
C MET A 73 -5.35 0.67 4.26
N PHE A 74 -5.03 0.68 5.53
CA PHE A 74 -5.20 1.79 6.45
C PHE A 74 -3.83 2.29 6.91
N LEU A 75 -3.59 3.60 6.77
CA LEU A 75 -2.38 4.28 7.21
C LEU A 75 -2.73 5.36 8.21
N THR A 76 -1.86 5.54 9.20
CA THR A 76 -1.94 6.64 10.16
C THR A 76 -0.56 7.21 10.44
N SER A 77 -0.48 8.52 10.67
CA SER A 77 0.71 9.16 11.21
C SER A 77 0.31 10.21 12.23
N HIS A 78 1.13 10.35 13.25
CA HIS A 78 0.98 11.36 14.29
C HIS A 78 2.22 12.24 14.30
N ASN A 79 2.02 13.54 14.14
CA ASN A 79 3.07 14.54 14.22
C ASN A 79 2.66 15.59 15.25
N GLY A 80 3.28 15.56 16.41
CA GLY A 80 3.03 16.51 17.49
C GLY A 80 4.27 17.30 17.87
N ARG A 81 4.09 18.59 18.16
CA ARG A 81 5.12 19.44 18.78
C ARG A 81 4.54 20.12 20.00
N SER A 82 5.30 20.10 21.09
CA SER A 82 4.97 20.80 22.32
C SER A 82 6.11 21.76 22.66
N VAL A 83 5.77 22.97 23.06
CA VAL A 83 6.70 24.04 23.41
C VAL A 83 6.31 24.60 24.80
N ALA A 84 7.29 25.17 25.50
CA ALA A 84 7.09 25.78 26.81
C ALA A 84 6.45 24.84 27.85
N ASN A 85 7.07 23.65 28.03
CA ASN A 85 6.64 22.64 29.02
C ASN A 85 5.16 22.22 28.89
N GLY A 86 4.62 22.21 27.67
CA GLY A 86 3.23 21.81 27.44
C GLY A 86 2.20 22.93 27.47
N ILE A 87 2.60 24.19 27.68
CA ILE A 87 1.70 25.32 27.65
C ILE A 87 1.12 25.56 26.26
N LEU A 88 1.91 25.26 25.21
CA LEU A 88 1.48 25.34 23.82
C LEU A 88 1.80 23.99 23.15
N SER A 89 0.79 23.35 22.59
CA SER A 89 0.96 22.15 21.79
C SER A 89 0.17 22.22 20.49
N ALA A 90 0.76 21.65 19.44
CA ALA A 90 0.10 21.46 18.15
C ALA A 90 0.38 20.04 17.66
N SER A 91 -0.64 19.34 17.18
CA SER A 91 -0.50 18.03 16.57
C SER A 91 -1.31 17.92 15.28
N GLY A 92 -0.83 17.08 14.38
CA GLY A 92 -1.51 16.71 13.16
C GLY A 92 -1.58 15.19 13.05
N ASP A 93 -2.79 14.64 12.98
CA ASP A 93 -3.05 13.24 12.83
C ASP A 93 -3.56 12.98 11.40
N LEU A 94 -2.79 12.24 10.61
CA LEU A 94 -3.19 11.83 9.28
C LEU A 94 -3.80 10.42 9.33
N GLN A 95 -4.94 10.25 8.66
CA GLN A 95 -5.60 8.96 8.45
C GLN A 95 -5.90 8.81 6.97
N GLU A 96 -5.42 7.72 6.38
CA GLU A 96 -5.59 7.44 4.97
C GLU A 96 -6.06 5.99 4.75
N HIS A 97 -6.98 5.84 3.79
CA HIS A 97 -7.56 4.56 3.40
C HIS A 97 -7.36 4.36 1.90
N TYR A 98 -6.86 3.20 1.52
CA TYR A 98 -6.56 2.85 0.13
C TYR A 98 -7.10 1.49 -0.24
N VAL A 99 -7.40 1.34 -1.52
CA VAL A 99 -7.50 0.03 -2.17
C VAL A 99 -6.28 -0.12 -3.08
N ASN A 100 -5.53 -1.20 -2.86
CA ASN A 100 -4.36 -1.56 -3.63
C ASN A 100 -4.63 -2.80 -4.47
N VAL A 101 -4.26 -2.76 -5.73
CA VAL A 101 -4.36 -3.87 -6.68
C VAL A 101 -2.94 -4.21 -7.17
N PRO A 102 -2.18 -5.03 -6.44
CA PRO A 102 -0.90 -5.53 -6.91
C PRO A 102 -1.08 -6.57 -8.01
N ILE A 103 -0.14 -6.60 -8.95
CA ILE A 103 0.02 -7.67 -9.94
C ILE A 103 1.48 -8.12 -9.86
N TYR A 104 1.76 -9.08 -8.99
CA TYR A 104 3.13 -9.55 -8.79
C TYR A 104 3.43 -10.80 -9.60
N PHE A 105 4.55 -10.80 -10.30
CA PHE A 105 5.18 -11.98 -10.86
C PHE A 105 6.04 -12.62 -9.77
N ASN A 106 5.88 -13.91 -9.57
CA ASN A 106 6.59 -14.66 -8.55
C ASN A 106 7.44 -15.73 -9.21
N TYR A 107 8.69 -15.83 -8.77
CA TYR A 107 9.58 -16.90 -9.17
C TYR A 107 10.23 -17.50 -7.93
N GLY A 108 10.17 -18.81 -7.77
CA GLY A 108 10.73 -19.44 -6.57
C GLY A 108 10.82 -20.95 -6.69
N ALA A 109 11.65 -21.55 -5.84
CA ALA A 109 11.91 -22.96 -5.80
C ALA A 109 11.63 -23.55 -4.41
N GLU A 110 11.22 -24.82 -4.38
CA GLU A 110 11.13 -25.61 -3.16
C GLU A 110 12.55 -26.06 -2.78
N LEU A 111 13.07 -25.52 -1.68
CA LEU A 111 14.43 -25.81 -1.22
C LEU A 111 14.51 -27.13 -0.43
N VAL A 112 13.48 -27.41 0.35
CA VAL A 112 13.26 -28.66 1.07
C VAL A 112 11.74 -28.94 1.09
N PRO A 113 11.31 -30.17 1.32
CA PRO A 113 9.87 -30.49 1.35
C PRO A 113 9.08 -29.55 2.25
N ASN A 114 8.02 -28.97 1.72
CA ASN A 114 7.15 -27.99 2.40
C ASN A 114 7.81 -26.62 2.74
N PHE A 115 8.93 -26.28 2.14
CA PHE A 115 9.57 -24.98 2.28
C PHE A 115 9.95 -24.44 0.90
N ARG A 116 9.19 -23.49 0.39
CA ARG A 116 9.44 -22.79 -0.88
C ARG A 116 9.88 -21.37 -0.63
N LEU A 117 11.05 -21.00 -1.14
CA LEU A 117 11.50 -19.61 -1.21
C LEU A 117 11.12 -19.02 -2.56
N PHE A 118 10.61 -17.79 -2.56
CA PHE A 118 10.29 -17.10 -3.81
C PHE A 118 10.62 -15.62 -3.74
N PHE A 119 10.88 -15.05 -4.91
CA PHE A 119 10.95 -13.61 -5.13
C PHE A 119 9.72 -13.15 -5.89
N PHE A 120 9.29 -11.94 -5.63
CA PHE A 120 8.17 -11.37 -6.36
C PHE A 120 8.47 -9.93 -6.76
N GLY A 121 7.82 -9.46 -7.84
CA GLY A 121 7.93 -8.09 -8.29
C GLY A 121 6.86 -7.75 -9.32
N GLY A 122 6.51 -6.47 -9.37
CA GLY A 122 5.51 -5.99 -10.31
C GLY A 122 4.87 -4.68 -9.89
N PRO A 123 3.89 -4.21 -10.67
CA PRO A 123 3.16 -2.99 -10.38
C PRO A 123 2.09 -3.19 -9.29
N THR A 124 1.88 -2.14 -8.49
CA THR A 124 0.75 -1.99 -7.59
C THR A 124 -0.02 -0.72 -7.96
N PHE A 125 -1.28 -0.88 -8.33
CA PHE A 125 -2.20 0.23 -8.57
C PHE A 125 -2.91 0.57 -7.27
N SER A 126 -2.84 1.83 -6.83
CA SER A 126 -3.38 2.30 -5.56
C SER A 126 -4.42 3.38 -5.77
N ALA A 127 -5.58 3.24 -5.15
CA ALA A 127 -6.63 4.23 -5.16
C ALA A 127 -6.96 4.69 -3.73
N GLY A 128 -6.82 5.99 -3.48
CA GLY A 128 -7.15 6.62 -2.20
C GLY A 128 -8.65 6.81 -2.05
N LEU A 129 -9.22 6.23 -1.02
CA LEU A 129 -10.64 6.35 -0.69
C LEU A 129 -10.90 7.56 0.23
N ILE A 130 -10.11 7.65 1.28
CA ILE A 130 -10.22 8.67 2.32
C ILE A 130 -8.81 9.15 2.67
N SER A 131 -8.62 10.45 2.81
CA SER A 131 -7.42 11.05 3.39
C SER A 131 -7.85 12.24 4.24
N LYS A 132 -7.73 12.12 5.56
CA LYS A 132 -8.14 13.14 6.54
C LYS A 132 -6.96 13.52 7.40
N THR A 133 -6.79 14.82 7.60
CA THR A 133 -5.84 15.38 8.56
C THR A 133 -6.61 16.08 9.67
N VAL A 134 -6.43 15.63 10.90
CA VAL A 134 -6.98 16.29 12.09
C VAL A 134 -5.88 17.12 12.71
N LEU A 135 -6.07 18.42 12.72
CA LEU A 135 -5.17 19.37 13.36
C LEU A 135 -5.72 19.72 14.74
N SER A 136 -4.90 19.57 15.76
CA SER A 136 -5.23 19.91 17.14
C SER A 136 -4.24 20.94 17.66
N ALA A 137 -4.74 22.00 18.25
CA ALA A 137 -3.93 23.01 18.94
C ALA A 137 -4.45 23.21 20.37
N SER A 138 -3.53 23.31 21.33
CA SER A 138 -3.87 23.55 22.72
C SER A 138 -2.98 24.65 23.29
N ILE A 139 -3.60 25.60 23.98
CA ILE A 139 -2.96 26.71 24.69
C ILE A 139 -3.57 26.81 26.10
N LEU A 140 -2.74 26.72 27.14
CA LEU A 140 -3.15 26.84 28.55
C LEU A 140 -4.34 25.93 28.92
N GLY A 141 -4.44 24.72 28.31
CA GLY A 141 -5.54 23.76 28.56
C GLY A 141 -6.79 23.99 27.70
N PHE A 142 -6.86 25.04 26.89
CA PHE A 142 -7.91 25.20 25.87
C PHE A 142 -7.49 24.53 24.59
N SER A 143 -8.30 23.62 24.10
CA SER A 143 -8.03 22.83 22.85
C SER A 143 -9.00 23.20 21.74
N ALA A 144 -8.48 23.40 20.54
CA ALA A 144 -9.24 23.55 19.32
C ALA A 144 -8.82 22.47 18.31
N ASN A 145 -9.80 21.84 17.69
CA ASN A 145 -9.57 20.81 16.68
C ASN A 145 -10.25 21.20 15.37
N THR A 146 -9.57 20.95 14.25
CA THR A 146 -10.15 21.08 12.92
C THR A 146 -9.79 19.86 12.10
N SER A 147 -10.67 19.45 11.18
CA SER A 147 -10.47 18.31 10.29
C SER A 147 -10.49 18.78 8.85
N ILE A 148 -9.49 18.38 8.08
CA ILE A 148 -9.30 18.69 6.66
C ILE A 148 -9.45 17.38 5.87
N ASP A 149 -10.31 17.35 4.86
CA ASP A 149 -10.37 16.26 3.86
C ASP A 149 -9.38 16.60 2.75
N ASN A 150 -8.22 15.90 2.75
CA ASN A 150 -7.14 16.20 1.82
C ASN A 150 -7.55 16.06 0.35
N TYR A 151 -8.54 15.20 0.04
CA TYR A 151 -9.01 15.01 -1.33
C TYR A 151 -10.01 16.07 -1.80
N LYS A 152 -10.59 16.85 -0.88
CA LYS A 152 -11.55 17.91 -1.21
C LYS A 152 -10.98 19.29 -1.00
N ASP A 153 -10.25 19.45 0.12
CA ASP A 153 -9.84 20.75 0.62
C ASP A 153 -8.42 21.13 0.16
N VAL A 154 -7.62 20.12 -0.31
CA VAL A 154 -6.26 20.36 -0.82
C VAL A 154 -6.25 20.21 -2.32
N SER A 155 -6.08 21.33 -3.03
CA SER A 155 -6.02 21.34 -4.49
C SER A 155 -4.82 20.51 -4.99
N GLY A 156 -5.04 19.72 -6.05
CA GLY A 156 -4.01 18.91 -6.67
C GLY A 156 -3.58 17.64 -5.92
N TYR A 157 -4.23 17.27 -4.81
CA TYR A 157 -3.90 16.04 -4.09
C TYR A 157 -4.47 14.81 -4.81
N GLY A 158 -3.58 14.00 -5.42
CA GLY A 158 -3.95 12.86 -6.25
C GLY A 158 -4.46 11.67 -5.44
N ARG A 159 -5.54 11.04 -5.94
CA ARG A 159 -6.12 9.80 -5.37
C ARG A 159 -5.46 8.54 -5.91
N PHE A 160 -4.90 8.61 -7.11
CA PHE A 160 -4.30 7.46 -7.77
C PHE A 160 -2.78 7.49 -7.66
N ASP A 161 -2.21 6.32 -7.48
CA ASP A 161 -0.78 6.10 -7.48
C ASP A 161 -0.47 4.77 -8.18
N VAL A 162 0.65 4.72 -8.87
CA VAL A 162 1.22 3.51 -9.42
C VAL A 162 2.58 3.32 -8.77
N MET A 163 2.75 2.18 -8.15
CA MET A 163 4.02 1.81 -7.53
C MET A 163 4.63 0.64 -8.29
N LEU A 164 5.94 0.57 -8.35
CA LEU A 164 6.69 -0.59 -8.82
C LEU A 164 7.53 -1.11 -7.69
N GLY A 165 7.39 -2.38 -7.40
CA GLY A 165 8.10 -2.95 -6.27
C GLY A 165 8.36 -4.43 -6.39
N GLY A 166 8.90 -4.96 -5.30
CA GLY A 166 9.19 -6.37 -5.20
C GLY A 166 9.70 -6.74 -3.83
N GLY A 167 9.94 -8.02 -3.66
CA GLY A 167 10.39 -8.56 -2.39
C GLY A 167 10.66 -10.06 -2.46
N MET A 168 10.65 -10.65 -1.29
CA MET A 168 10.80 -12.09 -1.14
C MET A 168 9.75 -12.64 -0.19
N GLY A 169 9.49 -13.93 -0.31
CA GLY A 169 8.60 -14.63 0.58
C GLY A 169 8.96 -16.09 0.74
N VAL A 170 8.38 -16.69 1.75
CA VAL A 170 8.49 -18.13 2.00
C VAL A 170 7.09 -18.72 2.15
N ASP A 171 6.89 -19.87 1.51
CA ASP A 171 5.72 -20.71 1.73
C ASP A 171 6.11 -21.83 2.70
N LEU A 172 5.40 -21.91 3.82
CA LEU A 172 5.56 -22.91 4.85
C LEU A 172 4.41 -23.91 4.76
N GLY A 173 4.75 -25.14 4.41
CA GLY A 173 3.75 -26.12 4.04
C GLY A 173 3.03 -25.66 2.76
N LYS A 174 1.79 -26.08 2.61
CA LYS A 174 0.94 -25.70 1.48
C LYS A 174 -0.03 -24.57 1.81
N ARG A 175 0.05 -24.00 3.03
CA ARG A 175 -1.01 -23.15 3.56
C ARG A 175 -0.57 -21.80 4.08
N LEU A 176 0.67 -21.64 4.48
CA LEU A 176 1.12 -20.39 5.09
C LEU A 176 2.18 -19.72 4.22
N ARG A 177 1.98 -18.45 3.92
CA ARG A 177 2.90 -17.59 3.17
C ARG A 177 3.32 -16.42 4.04
N LEU A 178 4.62 -16.17 4.09
CA LEU A 178 5.22 -14.97 4.67
C LEU A 178 5.84 -14.15 3.54
N THR A 179 5.66 -12.84 3.58
CA THR A 179 6.23 -11.93 2.57
C THR A 179 6.83 -10.70 3.23
N VAL A 180 7.88 -10.19 2.60
CA VAL A 180 8.42 -8.85 2.86
C VAL A 180 8.78 -8.22 1.52
N GLY A 181 8.45 -6.94 1.34
CA GLY A 181 8.67 -6.25 0.08
C GLY A 181 8.73 -4.74 0.24
N TYR A 182 9.19 -4.10 -0.82
CA TYR A 182 9.31 -2.65 -0.92
C TYR A 182 8.78 -2.17 -2.28
N ASP A 183 7.90 -1.18 -2.24
CA ASP A 183 7.31 -0.56 -3.43
C ASP A 183 7.74 0.91 -3.53
N PHE A 184 8.14 1.32 -4.73
CA PHE A 184 8.50 2.69 -5.08
C PHE A 184 7.34 3.36 -5.80
N GLY A 185 6.89 4.52 -5.32
CA GLY A 185 5.89 5.34 -5.99
C GLY A 185 6.44 5.95 -7.27
N MET A 186 5.73 5.72 -8.37
CA MET A 186 6.12 6.18 -9.70
C MET A 186 5.41 7.48 -10.09
N MET A 187 4.26 7.78 -9.49
CA MET A 187 3.47 8.95 -9.82
C MET A 187 3.71 10.09 -8.83
N ASN A 188 3.68 11.33 -9.37
CA ASN A 188 3.62 12.50 -8.50
C ASN A 188 2.20 12.62 -7.94
N ARG A 189 2.07 12.53 -6.62
CA ARG A 189 0.79 12.68 -5.92
C ARG A 189 0.31 14.13 -5.78
N TYR A 190 1.11 15.09 -6.23
CA TYR A 190 0.78 16.51 -6.20
C TYR A 190 0.77 17.08 -7.62
N THR A 191 -0.41 17.33 -8.19
CA THR A 191 -0.56 17.75 -9.58
C THR A 191 -0.63 19.27 -9.77
N GLU A 192 -0.93 20.02 -8.73
CA GLU A 192 -0.98 21.49 -8.73
C GLU A 192 0.10 22.07 -7.83
N GLY A 193 1.32 22.10 -8.26
CA GLY A 193 2.36 22.66 -7.42
C GLY A 193 3.51 23.21 -8.25
N ASN A 194 3.98 24.39 -7.93
CA ASN A 194 5.14 25.05 -8.52
C ASN A 194 6.42 24.21 -8.26
N GLY A 195 6.56 23.09 -8.98
CA GLY A 195 7.72 22.21 -8.89
C GLY A 195 7.75 21.28 -7.67
N ILE A 196 6.63 21.06 -6.98
CA ILE A 196 6.56 20.08 -5.89
C ILE A 196 6.33 18.69 -6.47
N ILE A 197 7.24 17.77 -6.15
CA ILE A 197 7.14 16.35 -6.51
C ILE A 197 7.02 15.54 -5.22
N ARG A 198 5.96 14.72 -5.10
CA ARG A 198 5.73 13.87 -3.95
C ARG A 198 5.51 12.43 -4.39
N HIS A 199 6.41 11.55 -4.00
CA HIS A 199 6.32 10.10 -4.22
C HIS A 199 6.11 9.37 -2.90
N ARG A 200 5.28 8.34 -2.94
CA ARG A 200 5.03 7.47 -1.81
C ARG A 200 5.77 6.15 -1.99
N ASN A 201 6.63 5.81 -1.05
CA ASN A 201 7.26 4.50 -0.99
C ASN A 201 6.70 3.69 0.17
N GLN A 202 6.73 2.36 0.06
CA GLN A 202 6.16 1.48 1.08
C GLN A 202 7.08 0.30 1.36
N LEU A 203 7.38 0.06 2.63
CA LEU A 203 7.91 -1.20 3.13
C LEU A 203 6.75 -1.98 3.72
N HIS A 204 6.54 -3.19 3.28
CA HIS A 204 5.44 -4.02 3.76
C HIS A 204 5.89 -5.43 4.11
N GLY A 205 5.22 -6.02 5.09
CA GLY A 205 5.43 -7.41 5.47
C GLY A 205 4.12 -8.03 5.91
N GLY A 206 3.89 -9.29 5.59
CA GLY A 206 2.61 -9.91 5.88
C GLY A 206 2.60 -11.41 5.88
N LEU A 207 1.46 -11.91 6.32
CA LEU A 207 1.07 -13.30 6.38
C LEU A 207 -0.11 -13.53 5.44
N ALA A 208 -0.12 -14.65 4.73
CA ALA A 208 -1.29 -15.11 3.99
C ALA A 208 -1.55 -16.59 4.23
N PHE A 209 -2.82 -16.94 4.24
CA PHE A 209 -3.28 -18.32 4.24
C PHE A 209 -3.66 -18.71 2.81
N LEU A 210 -3.16 -19.86 2.35
CA LEU A 210 -3.33 -20.41 1.01
C LEU A 210 -4.38 -21.52 1.04
N PHE A 211 -5.30 -21.50 0.07
CA PHE A 211 -6.39 -22.46 -0.07
C PHE A 211 -6.20 -23.35 -1.29
#